data_a438b4f2088a35345080b008532951b1
#
_entry.id   a438b4f2088a35345080b008532951b1
#
_cell.length_a   1.000
_cell.length_b   1.000
_cell.length_c   1.000
_cell.angle_alpha   90.00
_cell.angle_beta   90.00
_cell.angle_gamma   90.00
#
_symmetry.space_group_name_H-M   'P 1'
#
loop_
_entity.id
_entity.type
_entity.pdbx_description
1 polymer ?
#
loop_
_entity_poly.entity_id
_entity_poly.type
_entity_poly.pdbx_seq_one_letter_code
_entity_poly.pdbx_strand_id
1 'polypeptide(L)'
;MKILKELFGNLATFSSYAPGVETNIDLQDLQPSVNSARKRVETILTTSVFKAILNLQEDTELKEALRTAIANFTMAQQLVFDSIARRKNDVDVYKYEIEAMRRSYMENYYNAIDTLVGLLSTDTVSEPSKLWKEAPYNKMLEKCQIHSAEVFDTIFPIDLSYFFFFRLVPLQKETLDEQLAVYFDKITEENASRIEQPLYLALAKKTIAKSLRRFDILEFPPTIRNLFDDSHASRSGKDELVAALSLADRLDREAEQLLLNIDTLLSTDTTADVSSYSAYNNPDDKIIMLP
;
A
#
# COMPACT_ATOMS: atom_id res chain seq x y z
N MET A 1 -1.74 -28.13 13.52
CA MET A 1 -2.14 -28.17 14.93
C MET A 1 -1.30 -27.30 15.85
N LYS A 2 0.03 -27.25 15.66
CA LYS A 2 0.93 -26.51 16.56
C LYS A 2 0.56 -25.01 16.69
N ILE A 3 0.37 -24.29 15.57
CA ILE A 3 0.10 -22.83 15.56
C ILE A 3 -1.25 -22.45 16.18
N LEU A 4 -2.32 -23.20 15.89
CA LEU A 4 -3.62 -22.95 16.50
C LEU A 4 -3.54 -23.05 18.03
N LYS A 5 -2.82 -24.07 18.53
CA LYS A 5 -2.62 -24.24 19.97
C LYS A 5 -1.71 -23.18 20.57
N GLU A 6 -0.67 -22.76 19.84
CA GLU A 6 0.26 -21.71 20.29
C GLU A 6 -0.38 -20.32 20.33
N LEU A 7 -1.23 -19.99 19.33
CA LEU A 7 -1.88 -18.68 19.27
C LEU A 7 -3.16 -18.60 20.09
N PHE A 8 -4.01 -19.64 20.05
CA PHE A 8 -5.37 -19.53 20.57
C PHE A 8 -5.67 -20.51 21.72
N GLY A 9 -4.92 -21.59 21.84
CA GLY A 9 -5.19 -22.60 22.87
C GLY A 9 -6.46 -23.41 22.64
N ASN A 10 -7.61 -22.74 22.44
CA ASN A 10 -8.94 -23.35 22.27
C ASN A 10 -9.82 -22.58 21.26
N LEU A 11 -10.98 -23.18 20.90
CA LEU A 11 -11.92 -22.58 19.96
C LEU A 11 -12.56 -21.30 20.48
N ALA A 12 -12.83 -21.20 21.78
CA ALA A 12 -13.45 -20.01 22.36
C ALA A 12 -12.56 -18.78 22.20
N THR A 13 -11.25 -18.92 22.44
CA THR A 13 -10.27 -17.87 22.19
C THR A 13 -10.16 -17.54 20.70
N PHE A 14 -10.18 -18.53 19.80
CA PHE A 14 -10.18 -18.27 18.37
C PHE A 14 -11.41 -17.45 17.93
N SER A 15 -12.60 -17.82 18.44
CA SER A 15 -13.88 -17.15 18.10
C SER A 15 -13.94 -15.71 18.60
N SER A 16 -13.17 -15.33 19.63
CA SER A 16 -13.13 -13.94 20.09
C SER A 16 -12.43 -13.00 19.10
N TYR A 17 -11.56 -13.53 18.23
CA TYR A 17 -10.85 -12.76 17.18
C TYR A 17 -11.52 -12.84 15.80
N ALA A 18 -12.40 -13.81 15.58
CA ALA A 18 -13.16 -13.96 14.33
C ALA A 18 -14.64 -14.22 14.67
N PRO A 19 -15.47 -13.17 14.73
CA PRO A 19 -16.89 -13.31 15.05
C PRO A 19 -17.62 -14.14 14.00
N GLY A 20 -18.68 -14.86 14.43
CA GLY A 20 -19.49 -15.70 13.54
C GLY A 20 -18.95 -17.12 13.32
N VAL A 21 -17.93 -17.54 14.07
CA VAL A 21 -17.47 -18.94 14.06
C VAL A 21 -18.52 -19.83 14.74
N GLU A 22 -18.95 -20.88 14.04
CA GLU A 22 -19.89 -21.85 14.60
C GLU A 22 -19.23 -22.64 15.74
N THR A 23 -19.98 -22.86 16.84
CA THR A 23 -19.47 -23.56 18.03
C THR A 23 -19.16 -25.04 17.80
N ASN A 24 -19.60 -25.59 16.67
CA ASN A 24 -19.50 -27.01 16.31
C ASN A 24 -18.26 -27.34 15.44
N ILE A 25 -17.44 -26.34 15.10
CA ILE A 25 -16.24 -26.54 14.27
C ILE A 25 -15.14 -27.18 15.14
N ASP A 26 -14.55 -28.27 14.67
CA ASP A 26 -13.31 -28.77 15.27
C ASP A 26 -12.14 -27.89 14.80
N LEU A 27 -11.29 -27.47 15.75
CA LEU A 27 -10.04 -26.77 15.42
C LEU A 27 -9.16 -27.51 14.39
N GLN A 28 -9.31 -28.85 14.31
CA GLN A 28 -8.58 -29.65 13.33
C GLN A 28 -9.02 -29.34 11.88
N ASP A 29 -10.29 -29.05 11.68
CA ASP A 29 -10.86 -28.78 10.36
C ASP A 29 -10.38 -27.42 9.80
N LEU A 30 -9.98 -26.51 10.68
CA LEU A 30 -9.41 -25.22 10.33
C LEU A 30 -7.92 -25.29 9.93
N GLN A 31 -7.25 -26.43 10.15
CA GLN A 31 -5.80 -26.55 9.95
C GLN A 31 -5.31 -26.14 8.53
N PRO A 32 -5.96 -26.53 7.43
CA PRO A 32 -5.55 -26.10 6.08
C PRO A 32 -5.65 -24.59 5.90
N SER A 33 -6.74 -23.99 6.37
CA SER A 33 -7.00 -22.56 6.29
C SER A 33 -6.01 -21.75 7.14
N VAL A 34 -5.69 -22.22 8.35
CA VAL A 34 -4.67 -21.62 9.22
C VAL A 34 -3.26 -21.69 8.61
N ASN A 35 -2.91 -22.80 7.96
CA ASN A 35 -1.62 -22.89 7.27
C ASN A 35 -1.51 -21.86 6.15
N SER A 36 -2.60 -21.62 5.42
CA SER A 36 -2.66 -20.57 4.40
C SER A 36 -2.54 -19.18 5.01
N ALA A 37 -3.25 -18.93 6.11
CA ALA A 37 -3.18 -17.68 6.86
C ALA A 37 -1.75 -17.41 7.36
N ARG A 38 -1.13 -18.39 7.99
CA ARG A 38 0.26 -18.32 8.42
C ARG A 38 1.19 -17.94 7.28
N LYS A 39 1.13 -18.68 6.16
CA LYS A 39 1.97 -18.44 4.99
C LYS A 39 1.80 -17.00 4.47
N ARG A 40 0.56 -16.51 4.42
CA ARG A 40 0.26 -15.15 3.98
C ARG A 40 0.89 -14.10 4.91
N VAL A 41 0.74 -14.27 6.22
CA VAL A 41 1.32 -13.35 7.22
C VAL A 41 2.86 -13.43 7.23
N GLU A 42 3.44 -14.63 7.20
CA GLU A 42 4.90 -14.82 7.14
C GLU A 42 5.51 -14.23 5.85
N THR A 43 4.77 -14.20 4.75
CA THR A 43 5.22 -13.55 3.50
C THR A 43 5.34 -12.03 3.67
N ILE A 44 4.46 -11.43 4.48
CA ILE A 44 4.49 -9.99 4.76
C ILE A 44 5.55 -9.67 5.82
N LEU A 45 5.48 -10.35 6.97
CA LEU A 45 6.31 -10.04 8.15
C LEU A 45 7.70 -10.67 8.13
N THR A 46 7.95 -11.68 7.35
CA THR A 46 9.03 -12.67 7.43
C THR A 46 8.83 -13.72 8.53
N THR A 47 9.46 -14.88 8.36
CA THR A 47 9.35 -15.98 9.36
C THR A 47 10.00 -15.65 10.70
N SER A 48 11.06 -14.83 10.70
CA SER A 48 11.77 -14.42 11.92
C SER A 48 10.92 -13.49 12.79
N VAL A 49 10.33 -12.46 12.18
CA VAL A 49 9.43 -11.53 12.87
C VAL A 49 8.19 -12.27 13.40
N PHE A 50 7.57 -13.13 12.57
CA PHE A 50 6.42 -13.93 12.98
C PHE A 50 6.73 -14.77 14.23
N LYS A 51 7.87 -15.48 14.27
CA LYS A 51 8.29 -16.27 15.42
C LYS A 51 8.59 -15.41 16.65
N ALA A 52 9.22 -14.25 16.46
CA ALA A 52 9.48 -13.34 17.56
C ALA A 52 8.18 -12.83 18.20
N ILE A 53 7.15 -12.51 17.40
CA ILE A 53 5.82 -12.14 17.92
C ILE A 53 5.15 -13.30 18.66
N LEU A 54 5.26 -14.53 18.17
CA LEU A 54 4.71 -15.72 18.86
C LEU A 54 5.27 -15.89 20.29
N ASN A 55 6.54 -15.54 20.48
CA ASN A 55 7.22 -15.67 21.77
C ASN A 55 6.95 -14.52 22.74
N LEU A 56 6.22 -13.49 22.32
CA LEU A 56 5.82 -12.39 23.19
C LEU A 56 4.82 -12.84 24.26
N GLN A 57 4.68 -12.02 25.31
CA GLN A 57 3.65 -12.22 26.33
C GLN A 57 2.25 -12.16 25.71
N GLU A 58 1.28 -12.80 26.36
CA GLU A 58 -0.08 -12.96 25.84
C GLU A 58 -0.82 -11.65 25.56
N ASP A 59 -0.56 -10.61 26.37
CA ASP A 59 -1.30 -9.35 26.36
C ASP A 59 -0.63 -8.25 25.53
N THR A 60 0.29 -8.61 24.63
CA THR A 60 0.94 -7.62 23.77
C THR A 60 0.09 -7.27 22.54
N GLU A 61 -0.02 -5.98 22.23
CA GLU A 61 -0.77 -5.50 21.05
C GLU A 61 -0.33 -6.19 19.75
N LEU A 62 0.98 -6.45 19.58
CA LEU A 62 1.51 -7.20 18.43
C LEU A 62 0.94 -8.63 18.36
N LYS A 63 0.81 -9.32 19.51
CA LYS A 63 0.26 -10.67 19.53
C LYS A 63 -1.25 -10.68 19.29
N GLU A 64 -1.96 -9.70 19.83
CA GLU A 64 -3.39 -9.49 19.60
C GLU A 64 -3.69 -9.21 18.12
N ALA A 65 -2.94 -8.31 17.49
CA ALA A 65 -3.08 -8.02 16.07
C ALA A 65 -2.72 -9.25 15.21
N LEU A 66 -1.70 -10.03 15.58
CA LEU A 66 -1.36 -11.29 14.89
C LEU A 66 -2.50 -12.31 14.99
N ARG A 67 -3.11 -12.47 16.16
CA ARG A 67 -4.28 -13.34 16.36
C ARG A 67 -5.44 -12.93 15.48
N THR A 68 -5.76 -11.64 15.48
CA THR A 68 -6.83 -11.07 14.66
C THR A 68 -6.57 -11.32 13.17
N ALA A 69 -5.35 -11.09 12.68
CA ALA A 69 -4.99 -11.36 11.29
C ALA A 69 -5.14 -12.85 10.92
N ILE A 70 -4.56 -13.74 11.73
CA ILE A 70 -4.62 -15.19 11.48
C ILE A 70 -6.05 -15.72 11.54
N ALA A 71 -6.84 -15.32 12.54
CA ALA A 71 -8.21 -15.80 12.70
C ALA A 71 -9.10 -15.35 11.52
N ASN A 72 -9.07 -14.08 11.16
CA ASN A 72 -9.91 -13.55 10.10
C ASN A 72 -9.53 -14.10 8.72
N PHE A 73 -8.24 -14.20 8.38
CA PHE A 73 -7.85 -14.82 7.11
C PHE A 73 -8.23 -16.33 7.08
N THR A 74 -8.09 -17.03 8.20
CA THR A 74 -8.52 -18.42 8.32
C THR A 74 -9.99 -18.57 7.99
N MET A 75 -10.85 -17.73 8.57
CA MET A 75 -12.29 -17.76 8.31
C MET A 75 -12.64 -17.38 6.87
N ALA A 76 -11.96 -16.38 6.31
CA ALA A 76 -12.14 -16.00 4.90
C ALA A 76 -11.84 -17.17 3.93
N GLN A 77 -10.87 -18.04 4.26
CA GLN A 77 -10.58 -19.25 3.49
C GLN A 77 -11.55 -20.38 3.80
N GLN A 78 -11.92 -20.55 5.06
CA GLN A 78 -12.80 -21.62 5.53
C GLN A 78 -14.20 -21.50 4.93
N LEU A 79 -14.75 -20.30 4.75
CA LEU A 79 -16.05 -20.05 4.13
C LEU A 79 -16.22 -20.76 2.78
N VAL A 80 -15.14 -20.88 2.00
CA VAL A 80 -15.17 -21.58 0.71
C VAL A 80 -15.42 -23.07 0.91
N PHE A 81 -14.74 -23.70 1.88
CA PHE A 81 -14.91 -25.12 2.20
C PHE A 81 -16.29 -25.38 2.80
N ASP A 82 -16.74 -24.52 3.70
CA ASP A 82 -18.05 -24.64 4.34
C ASP A 82 -19.19 -24.50 3.31
N SER A 83 -19.04 -23.60 2.34
CA SER A 83 -20.03 -23.46 1.26
C SER A 83 -20.14 -24.70 0.38
N ILE A 84 -19.02 -25.41 0.15
CA ILE A 84 -19.01 -26.67 -0.59
C ILE A 84 -19.69 -27.77 0.25
N ALA A 85 -19.40 -27.82 1.55
CA ALA A 85 -19.99 -28.80 2.46
C ALA A 85 -21.51 -28.59 2.58
N ARG A 86 -21.98 -27.35 2.73
CA ARG A 86 -23.42 -27.00 2.81
C ARG A 86 -24.15 -27.39 1.54
N ARG A 87 -23.59 -27.10 0.36
CA ARG A 87 -24.19 -27.50 -0.93
C ARG A 87 -24.34 -29.01 -1.10
N LYS A 88 -23.40 -29.81 -0.54
CA LYS A 88 -23.52 -31.27 -0.53
C LYS A 88 -24.67 -31.78 0.34
N ASN A 89 -25.11 -30.99 1.31
CA ASN A 89 -26.20 -31.30 2.24
C ASN A 89 -27.53 -30.60 1.84
N ASP A 90 -27.67 -30.20 0.57
CA ASP A 90 -28.87 -29.53 0.02
C ASP A 90 -29.29 -28.26 0.79
N VAL A 91 -28.34 -27.56 1.39
CA VAL A 91 -28.58 -26.26 2.02
C VAL A 91 -28.30 -25.16 1.00
N ASP A 92 -29.29 -24.35 0.69
CA ASP A 92 -29.14 -23.18 -0.17
C ASP A 92 -28.20 -22.15 0.48
N VAL A 93 -27.13 -21.82 -0.21
CA VAL A 93 -26.19 -20.79 0.20
C VAL A 93 -26.10 -19.76 -0.90
N TYR A 94 -26.51 -18.54 -0.61
CA TYR A 94 -26.50 -17.46 -1.60
C TYR A 94 -25.07 -16.96 -1.78
N LYS A 95 -24.64 -16.89 -3.04
CA LYS A 95 -23.28 -16.46 -3.40
C LYS A 95 -22.93 -15.08 -2.83
N TYR A 96 -23.85 -14.13 -2.88
CA TYR A 96 -23.64 -12.77 -2.37
C TYR A 96 -23.40 -12.71 -0.86
N GLU A 97 -24.03 -13.60 -0.08
CA GLU A 97 -23.83 -13.66 1.37
C GLU A 97 -22.43 -14.17 1.71
N ILE A 98 -21.96 -15.20 0.99
CA ILE A 98 -20.58 -15.72 1.18
C ILE A 98 -19.57 -14.64 0.79
N GLU A 99 -19.78 -13.95 -0.32
CA GLU A 99 -18.89 -12.88 -0.75
C GLU A 99 -18.87 -11.72 0.25
N ALA A 100 -20.03 -11.32 0.80
CA ALA A 100 -20.09 -10.28 1.83
C ALA A 100 -19.39 -10.69 3.12
N MET A 101 -19.61 -11.92 3.61
CA MET A 101 -18.90 -12.44 4.78
C MET A 101 -17.40 -12.55 4.55
N ARG A 102 -16.98 -13.07 3.39
CA ARG A 102 -15.57 -13.16 3.03
C ARG A 102 -14.92 -11.77 2.96
N ARG A 103 -15.61 -10.79 2.37
CA ARG A 103 -15.15 -9.39 2.32
C ARG A 103 -14.94 -8.83 3.72
N SER A 104 -15.89 -9.02 4.63
CA SER A 104 -15.78 -8.56 6.02
C SER A 104 -14.57 -9.17 6.75
N TYR A 105 -14.35 -10.49 6.63
CA TYR A 105 -13.17 -11.12 7.22
C TYR A 105 -11.86 -10.62 6.58
N MET A 106 -11.84 -10.38 5.27
CA MET A 106 -10.66 -9.83 4.60
C MET A 106 -10.38 -8.39 5.02
N GLU A 107 -11.39 -7.57 5.23
CA GLU A 107 -11.23 -6.21 5.75
C GLU A 107 -10.65 -6.22 7.17
N ASN A 108 -11.17 -7.07 8.06
CA ASN A 108 -10.61 -7.26 9.40
C ASN A 108 -9.16 -7.77 9.34
N TYR A 109 -8.84 -8.67 8.42
CA TYR A 109 -7.48 -9.14 8.19
C TYR A 109 -6.55 -8.00 7.79
N TYR A 110 -6.93 -7.16 6.82
CA TYR A 110 -6.11 -6.04 6.37
C TYR A 110 -5.93 -4.98 7.46
N ASN A 111 -6.97 -4.67 8.22
CA ASN A 111 -6.87 -3.77 9.37
C ASN A 111 -5.89 -4.31 10.42
N ALA A 112 -5.93 -5.61 10.71
CA ALA A 112 -5.01 -6.23 11.67
C ALA A 112 -3.57 -6.25 11.15
N ILE A 113 -3.35 -6.49 9.86
CA ILE A 113 -2.02 -6.39 9.24
C ILE A 113 -1.52 -4.95 9.24
N ASP A 114 -2.39 -3.97 9.00
CA ASP A 114 -2.04 -2.55 9.08
C ASP A 114 -1.56 -2.18 10.49
N THR A 115 -2.29 -2.60 11.51
CA THR A 115 -1.89 -2.43 12.91
C THR A 115 -0.54 -3.10 13.19
N LEU A 116 -0.32 -4.34 12.72
CA LEU A 116 0.95 -5.06 12.90
C LEU A 116 2.12 -4.30 12.27
N VAL A 117 1.97 -3.88 11.02
CA VAL A 117 3.03 -3.15 10.30
C VAL A 117 3.27 -1.78 10.95
N GLY A 118 2.23 -1.09 11.39
CA GLY A 118 2.33 0.17 12.12
C GLY A 118 3.12 0.02 13.42
N LEU A 119 2.73 -0.93 14.27
CA LEU A 119 3.43 -1.21 15.53
C LEU A 119 4.91 -1.59 15.32
N LEU A 120 5.20 -2.45 14.32
CA LEU A 120 6.56 -2.85 14.00
C LEU A 120 7.42 -1.70 13.45
N SER A 121 6.80 -0.77 12.74
CA SER A 121 7.49 0.37 12.11
C SER A 121 7.77 1.50 13.11
N THR A 122 6.85 1.74 14.03
CA THR A 122 6.94 2.83 15.02
C THR A 122 7.75 2.44 16.25
N ASP A 123 7.71 1.17 16.68
CA ASP A 123 8.52 0.69 17.79
C ASP A 123 10.00 0.56 17.41
N THR A 124 10.88 0.95 18.32
CA THR A 124 12.34 0.88 18.13
C THR A 124 13.03 -0.07 19.09
N VAL A 125 12.32 -0.61 20.08
CA VAL A 125 12.91 -1.31 21.23
C VAL A 125 12.72 -2.81 21.17
N SER A 126 11.54 -3.30 20.80
CA SER A 126 11.21 -4.71 20.82
C SER A 126 12.04 -5.54 19.82
N GLU A 127 12.24 -6.81 20.15
CA GLU A 127 12.92 -7.76 19.25
C GLU A 127 12.22 -7.92 17.90
N PRO A 128 10.88 -8.07 17.83
CA PRO A 128 10.17 -8.14 16.55
C PRO A 128 10.42 -6.91 15.66
N SER A 129 10.41 -5.72 16.24
CA SER A 129 10.63 -4.46 15.49
C SER A 129 12.06 -4.33 14.98
N LYS A 130 13.06 -4.78 15.74
CA LYS A 130 14.45 -4.83 15.26
C LYS A 130 14.60 -5.78 14.07
N LEU A 131 14.03 -6.98 14.17
CA LEU A 131 14.03 -7.94 13.07
C LEU A 131 13.25 -7.44 11.85
N TRP A 132 12.18 -6.68 12.06
CA TRP A 132 11.40 -6.03 11.00
C TRP A 132 12.24 -5.01 10.23
N LYS A 133 12.99 -4.17 10.93
CA LYS A 133 13.89 -3.18 10.31
C LYS A 133 15.02 -3.80 9.50
N GLU A 134 15.45 -5.01 9.85
CA GLU A 134 16.44 -5.77 9.08
C GLU A 134 15.85 -6.49 7.86
N ALA A 135 14.53 -6.56 7.73
CA ALA A 135 13.87 -7.22 6.61
C ALA A 135 14.27 -6.59 5.26
N PRO A 136 14.36 -7.40 4.18
CA PRO A 136 14.77 -6.91 2.85
C PRO A 136 13.94 -5.72 2.35
N TYR A 137 12.72 -5.65 2.77
CA TYR A 137 11.77 -4.62 2.41
C TYR A 137 12.15 -3.25 3.00
N ASN A 138 12.56 -3.21 4.27
CA ASN A 138 13.02 -1.99 4.91
C ASN A 138 14.34 -1.50 4.30
N LYS A 139 15.22 -2.41 3.89
CA LYS A 139 16.43 -2.08 3.12
C LYS A 139 16.12 -1.48 1.75
N MET A 140 14.98 -1.85 1.16
CA MET A 140 14.51 -1.22 -0.07
C MET A 140 13.96 0.19 0.20
N LEU A 141 13.29 0.38 1.32
CA LEU A 141 12.77 1.67 1.76
C LEU A 141 13.87 2.73 1.87
N GLU A 142 15.07 2.35 2.36
CA GLU A 142 16.24 3.25 2.44
C GLU A 142 16.68 3.80 1.06
N LYS A 143 16.28 3.13 -0.04
CA LYS A 143 16.58 3.54 -1.42
C LYS A 143 15.43 4.31 -2.09
N CYS A 144 14.36 4.56 -1.37
CA CYS A 144 13.23 5.35 -1.81
C CYS A 144 13.43 6.83 -1.46
N GLN A 145 12.53 7.70 -1.92
CA GLN A 145 12.53 9.12 -1.57
C GLN A 145 11.52 9.44 -0.46
N ILE A 146 10.42 8.69 -0.40
CA ILE A 146 9.41 8.80 0.66
C ILE A 146 9.62 7.64 1.62
N HIS A 147 10.01 7.93 2.86
CA HIS A 147 10.52 6.94 3.80
C HIS A 147 9.51 6.52 4.89
N SER A 148 8.33 7.15 4.95
CA SER A 148 7.33 6.80 5.95
C SER A 148 5.91 6.99 5.44
N ALA A 149 4.96 6.28 6.06
CA ALA A 149 3.54 6.39 5.77
C ALA A 149 3.02 7.80 6.05
N GLU A 150 3.50 8.44 7.11
CA GLU A 150 3.13 9.79 7.52
C GLU A 150 3.51 10.82 6.45
N VAL A 151 4.73 10.73 5.93
CA VAL A 151 5.20 11.61 4.86
C VAL A 151 4.41 11.36 3.58
N PHE A 152 4.18 10.09 3.22
CA PHE A 152 3.40 9.75 2.03
C PHE A 152 1.97 10.29 2.13
N ASP A 153 1.33 10.14 3.29
CA ASP A 153 -0.04 10.60 3.55
C ASP A 153 -0.20 12.12 3.42
N THR A 154 0.83 12.90 3.77
CA THR A 154 0.83 14.36 3.57
C THR A 154 0.92 14.76 2.10
N ILE A 155 1.50 13.93 1.23
CA ILE A 155 1.65 14.17 -0.20
C ILE A 155 0.43 13.66 -0.97
N PHE A 156 -0.01 12.46 -0.66
CA PHE A 156 -1.16 11.78 -1.25
C PHE A 156 -1.87 10.96 -0.17
N PRO A 157 -3.12 11.29 0.18
CA PRO A 157 -3.84 10.65 1.28
C PRO A 157 -4.01 9.14 1.08
N ILE A 158 -3.53 8.36 2.04
CA ILE A 158 -3.62 6.90 2.13
C ILE A 158 -4.21 6.43 3.44
N ASP A 159 -4.96 7.30 4.15
CA ASP A 159 -5.55 7.04 5.47
C ASP A 159 -4.52 6.59 6.52
N LEU A 160 -3.29 7.09 6.41
CA LEU A 160 -2.14 6.70 7.23
C LEU A 160 -1.93 5.18 7.29
N SER A 161 -2.31 4.44 6.25
CA SER A 161 -2.15 2.99 6.22
C SER A 161 -0.69 2.59 6.07
N TYR A 162 -0.13 2.03 7.14
CA TYR A 162 1.24 1.51 7.20
C TYR A 162 1.43 0.28 6.30
N PHE A 163 0.43 -0.60 6.27
CA PHE A 163 0.46 -1.77 5.40
C PHE A 163 0.41 -1.38 3.93
N PHE A 164 -0.48 -0.46 3.55
CA PHE A 164 -0.56 0.00 2.17
C PHE A 164 0.73 0.70 1.75
N PHE A 165 1.26 1.61 2.57
CA PHE A 165 2.55 2.23 2.33
C PHE A 165 3.66 1.19 2.15
N PHE A 166 3.73 0.19 3.05
CA PHE A 166 4.67 -0.92 2.93
C PHE A 166 4.56 -1.61 1.56
N ARG A 167 3.33 -1.85 1.07
CA ARG A 167 3.11 -2.43 -0.26
C ARG A 167 3.54 -1.51 -1.41
N LEU A 168 3.52 -0.20 -1.20
CA LEU A 168 3.94 0.79 -2.20
C LEU A 168 5.46 0.88 -2.36
N VAL A 169 6.26 0.50 -1.38
CA VAL A 169 7.73 0.66 -1.41
C VAL A 169 8.39 0.06 -2.66
N PRO A 170 8.11 -1.20 -3.10
CA PRO A 170 8.67 -1.72 -4.35
C PRO A 170 8.23 -0.94 -5.59
N LEU A 171 6.99 -0.44 -5.59
CA LEU A 171 6.46 0.33 -6.72
C LEU A 171 7.07 1.73 -6.77
N GLN A 172 7.32 2.33 -5.60
CA GLN A 172 8.05 3.58 -5.49
C GLN A 172 9.48 3.43 -6.04
N LYS A 173 10.19 2.37 -5.62
CA LYS A 173 11.53 2.08 -6.10
C LYS A 173 11.57 1.85 -7.61
N GLU A 174 10.62 1.08 -8.14
CA GLU A 174 10.47 0.86 -9.59
C GLU A 174 10.22 2.19 -10.33
N THR A 175 9.34 3.04 -9.80
CA THR A 175 9.04 4.35 -10.40
C THR A 175 10.26 5.27 -10.42
N LEU A 176 11.07 5.25 -9.36
CA LEU A 176 12.32 5.98 -9.30
C LEU A 176 13.30 5.48 -10.36
N ASP A 177 13.51 4.17 -10.42
CA ASP A 177 14.49 3.58 -11.35
C ASP A 177 14.12 3.77 -12.82
N GLU A 178 12.83 3.72 -13.15
CA GLU A 178 12.37 3.87 -14.53
C GLU A 178 12.38 5.31 -15.04
N GLN A 179 12.04 6.30 -14.18
CA GLN A 179 11.68 7.62 -14.67
C GLN A 179 12.17 8.78 -13.80
N LEU A 180 12.10 8.68 -12.47
CA LEU A 180 12.17 9.86 -11.61
C LEU A 180 13.53 10.10 -10.95
N ALA A 181 14.43 9.13 -10.89
CA ALA A 181 15.74 9.30 -10.25
C ALA A 181 16.49 10.51 -10.83
N VAL A 182 16.49 10.66 -12.16
CA VAL A 182 17.16 11.78 -12.86
C VAL A 182 16.61 13.16 -12.50
N TYR A 183 15.38 13.28 -12.04
CA TYR A 183 14.81 14.53 -11.57
C TYR A 183 15.23 14.84 -10.14
N PHE A 184 15.27 13.84 -9.27
CA PHE A 184 15.77 14.01 -7.90
C PHE A 184 17.25 14.41 -7.87
N ASP A 185 18.06 13.90 -8.81
CA ASP A 185 19.47 14.27 -8.95
C ASP A 185 19.68 15.74 -9.42
N LYS A 186 18.66 16.38 -9.98
CA LYS A 186 18.68 17.79 -10.41
C LYS A 186 18.25 18.77 -9.33
N ILE A 187 17.84 18.30 -8.15
CA ILE A 187 17.47 19.19 -7.04
C ILE A 187 18.73 19.87 -6.50
N THR A 188 18.69 21.18 -6.43
CA THR A 188 19.73 22.04 -5.84
C THR A 188 19.12 22.93 -4.78
N GLU A 189 19.92 23.55 -3.91
CA GLU A 189 19.42 24.49 -2.90
C GLU A 189 18.62 25.66 -3.51
N GLU A 190 18.97 26.08 -4.73
CA GLU A 190 18.31 27.19 -5.43
C GLU A 190 16.93 26.84 -5.99
N ASN A 191 16.73 25.60 -6.47
CA ASN A 191 15.50 25.19 -7.13
C ASN A 191 14.59 24.31 -6.26
N ALA A 192 15.08 23.78 -5.14
CA ALA A 192 14.36 22.85 -4.26
C ALA A 192 12.96 23.36 -3.88
N SER A 193 12.84 24.63 -3.48
CA SER A 193 11.57 25.23 -3.07
C SER A 193 10.49 25.23 -4.17
N ARG A 194 10.88 25.15 -5.44
CA ARG A 194 9.97 25.17 -6.59
C ARG A 194 9.66 23.79 -7.16
N ILE A 195 10.62 22.86 -7.12
CA ILE A 195 10.47 21.58 -7.81
C ILE A 195 10.30 20.38 -6.88
N GLU A 196 10.75 20.47 -5.63
CA GLU A 196 10.74 19.33 -4.71
C GLU A 196 9.32 18.83 -4.45
N GLN A 197 8.42 19.69 -4.01
CA GLN A 197 7.03 19.29 -3.72
C GLN A 197 6.28 18.75 -4.94
N PRO A 198 6.30 19.38 -6.14
CA PRO A 198 5.74 18.81 -7.36
C PRO A 198 6.34 17.45 -7.73
N LEU A 199 7.64 17.23 -7.49
CA LEU A 199 8.32 15.98 -7.81
C LEU A 199 7.89 14.85 -6.87
N TYR A 200 7.80 15.11 -5.56
CA TYR A 200 7.25 14.14 -4.60
C TYR A 200 5.79 13.78 -4.93
N LEU A 201 4.98 14.76 -5.35
CA LEU A 201 3.60 14.50 -5.77
C LEU A 201 3.54 13.65 -7.05
N ALA A 202 4.42 13.90 -8.02
CA ALA A 202 4.51 13.08 -9.22
C ALA A 202 4.93 11.63 -8.89
N LEU A 203 5.90 11.45 -7.97
CA LEU A 203 6.32 10.13 -7.48
C LEU A 203 5.15 9.40 -6.81
N ALA A 204 4.43 10.07 -5.90
CA ALA A 204 3.29 9.48 -5.23
C ALA A 204 2.19 9.06 -6.22
N LYS A 205 1.79 9.94 -7.15
CA LYS A 205 0.78 9.66 -8.16
C LYS A 205 1.14 8.47 -9.07
N LYS A 206 2.37 8.40 -9.58
CA LYS A 206 2.83 7.28 -10.40
C LYS A 206 2.89 5.97 -9.60
N THR A 207 3.30 6.04 -8.33
CA THR A 207 3.31 4.89 -7.44
C THR A 207 1.90 4.35 -7.19
N ILE A 208 0.94 5.23 -6.91
CA ILE A 208 -0.48 4.87 -6.75
C ILE A 208 -1.06 4.33 -8.06
N ALA A 209 -0.75 4.93 -9.21
CA ALA A 209 -1.21 4.43 -10.51
C ALA A 209 -0.73 3.00 -10.78
N LYS A 210 0.52 2.67 -10.43
CA LYS A 210 1.03 1.29 -10.51
C LYS A 210 0.31 0.35 -9.56
N SER A 211 0.00 0.78 -8.33
CA SER A 211 -0.72 -0.04 -7.36
C SER A 211 -2.14 -0.37 -7.84
N LEU A 212 -2.86 0.60 -8.42
CA LEU A 212 -4.21 0.41 -8.98
C LEU A 212 -4.26 -0.65 -10.09
N ARG A 213 -3.14 -0.87 -10.78
CA ARG A 213 -3.03 -1.89 -11.83
C ARG A 213 -2.63 -3.28 -11.31
N ARG A 214 -2.13 -3.39 -10.07
CA ARG A 214 -1.46 -4.61 -9.57
C ARG A 214 -2.02 -5.18 -8.28
N PHE A 215 -2.66 -4.37 -7.45
CA PHE A 215 -3.13 -4.80 -6.13
C PHE A 215 -4.59 -5.22 -6.15
N ASP A 216 -4.95 -6.07 -5.20
CA ASP A 216 -6.35 -6.40 -4.92
C ASP A 216 -7.06 -5.16 -4.38
N ILE A 217 -8.32 -4.97 -4.79
CA ILE A 217 -9.14 -3.82 -4.41
C ILE A 217 -9.29 -3.68 -2.88
N LEU A 218 -9.28 -4.79 -2.16
CA LEU A 218 -9.39 -4.81 -0.70
C LEU A 218 -8.10 -4.39 0.01
N GLU A 219 -6.96 -4.31 -0.70
CA GLU A 219 -5.70 -3.81 -0.15
C GLU A 219 -5.68 -2.27 -0.06
N PHE A 220 -6.57 -1.58 -0.79
CA PHE A 220 -6.59 -0.12 -0.81
C PHE A 220 -7.27 0.48 0.42
N PRO A 221 -6.73 1.57 0.96
CA PRO A 221 -7.40 2.36 1.99
C PRO A 221 -8.75 2.92 1.51
N PRO A 222 -9.70 3.18 2.43
CA PRO A 222 -11.03 3.69 2.08
C PRO A 222 -11.00 4.95 1.21
N THR A 223 -10.14 5.91 1.50
CA THR A 223 -10.00 7.15 0.72
C THR A 223 -9.68 6.87 -0.75
N ILE A 224 -8.78 5.93 -1.03
CA ILE A 224 -8.45 5.56 -2.42
C ILE A 224 -9.59 4.75 -3.04
N ARG A 225 -10.16 3.79 -2.31
CA ARG A 225 -11.32 3.01 -2.81
C ARG A 225 -12.47 3.90 -3.21
N ASN A 226 -12.80 4.91 -2.42
CA ASN A 226 -13.88 5.85 -2.70
C ASN A 226 -13.68 6.67 -3.98
N LEU A 227 -12.47 6.76 -4.52
CA LEU A 227 -12.21 7.46 -5.79
C LEU A 227 -12.70 6.66 -7.00
N PHE A 228 -12.89 5.36 -6.88
CA PHE A 228 -13.34 4.48 -7.97
C PHE A 228 -14.48 3.53 -7.57
N ASP A 229 -14.78 3.37 -6.27
CA ASP A 229 -15.90 2.58 -5.77
C ASP A 229 -17.14 3.47 -5.65
N ASP A 230 -17.98 3.49 -6.68
CA ASP A 230 -19.33 4.07 -6.62
C ASP A 230 -20.27 3.03 -5.99
N SER A 231 -20.10 2.74 -4.73
CA SER A 231 -20.74 1.66 -3.98
C SER A 231 -22.26 1.76 -3.81
N HIS A 232 -22.91 2.76 -4.42
CA HIS A 232 -24.37 2.91 -4.41
C HIS A 232 -25.08 2.17 -5.55
N ALA A 233 -24.34 1.57 -6.47
CA ALA A 233 -24.91 0.69 -7.49
C ALA A 233 -24.27 -0.70 -7.33
N SER A 234 -25.07 -1.75 -7.31
CA SER A 234 -24.59 -3.15 -7.33
C SER A 234 -23.80 -3.40 -8.62
N ARG A 235 -22.53 -3.03 -8.63
CA ARG A 235 -21.63 -3.18 -9.78
C ARG A 235 -21.03 -4.57 -9.79
N SER A 236 -20.87 -5.08 -11.00
CA SER A 236 -20.05 -6.27 -11.23
C SER A 236 -18.59 -5.90 -10.98
N GLY A 237 -17.77 -6.81 -10.44
CA GLY A 237 -16.34 -6.56 -10.23
C GLY A 237 -15.56 -6.14 -11.48
N LYS A 238 -16.15 -6.20 -12.66
CA LYS A 238 -15.61 -5.64 -13.90
C LYS A 238 -15.68 -4.12 -13.95
N ASP A 239 -16.72 -3.52 -13.42
CA ASP A 239 -16.91 -2.06 -13.43
C ASP A 239 -15.92 -1.40 -12.44
N GLU A 240 -15.67 -2.04 -11.30
CA GLU A 240 -14.67 -1.59 -10.32
C GLU A 240 -13.25 -1.61 -10.92
N LEU A 241 -12.90 -2.68 -11.64
CA LEU A 241 -11.60 -2.77 -12.31
C LEU A 241 -11.43 -1.69 -13.38
N VAL A 242 -12.45 -1.45 -14.21
CA VAL A 242 -12.40 -0.40 -15.23
C VAL A 242 -12.25 0.98 -14.60
N ALA A 243 -12.97 1.25 -13.52
CA ALA A 243 -12.86 2.51 -12.79
C ALA A 243 -11.47 2.70 -12.16
N ALA A 244 -10.91 1.65 -11.55
CA ALA A 244 -9.55 1.68 -11.00
C ALA A 244 -8.49 1.94 -12.08
N LEU A 245 -8.58 1.29 -13.24
CA LEU A 245 -7.68 1.52 -14.36
C LEU A 245 -7.82 2.94 -14.95
N SER A 246 -9.03 3.47 -15.05
CA SER A 246 -9.28 4.85 -15.47
C SER A 246 -8.67 5.87 -14.50
N LEU A 247 -8.76 5.60 -13.19
CA LEU A 247 -8.11 6.42 -12.17
C LEU A 247 -6.58 6.35 -12.32
N ALA A 248 -6.01 5.16 -12.54
CA ALA A 248 -4.58 4.99 -12.75
C ALA A 248 -4.08 5.81 -13.93
N ASP A 249 -4.79 5.77 -15.08
CA ASP A 249 -4.43 6.55 -16.27
C ASP A 249 -4.56 8.06 -16.07
N ARG A 250 -5.51 8.50 -15.24
CA ARG A 250 -5.64 9.90 -14.85
C ARG A 250 -4.45 10.34 -13.99
N LEU A 251 -4.09 9.55 -12.98
CA LEU A 251 -2.96 9.87 -12.10
C LEU A 251 -1.63 9.90 -12.85
N ASP A 252 -1.41 9.00 -13.81
CA ASP A 252 -0.21 9.02 -14.66
C ASP A 252 -0.14 10.30 -15.49
N ARG A 253 -1.24 10.71 -16.14
CA ARG A 253 -1.28 11.95 -16.92
C ARG A 253 -1.04 13.20 -16.04
N GLU A 254 -1.61 13.24 -14.85
CA GLU A 254 -1.39 14.33 -13.90
C GLU A 254 0.08 14.38 -13.44
N ALA A 255 0.71 13.23 -13.21
CA ALA A 255 2.13 13.15 -12.87
C ALA A 255 3.02 13.61 -14.04
N GLU A 256 2.72 13.20 -15.27
CA GLU A 256 3.43 13.66 -16.48
C GLU A 256 3.33 15.17 -16.66
N GLN A 257 2.17 15.75 -16.38
CA GLN A 257 2.00 17.20 -16.42
C GLN A 257 2.88 17.92 -15.38
N LEU A 258 3.01 17.35 -14.18
CA LEU A 258 3.92 17.89 -13.16
C LEU A 258 5.37 17.82 -13.63
N LEU A 259 5.80 16.74 -14.25
CA LEU A 259 7.16 16.57 -14.78
C LEU A 259 7.46 17.55 -15.91
N LEU A 260 6.52 17.79 -16.83
CA LEU A 260 6.65 18.80 -17.88
C LEU A 260 6.81 20.22 -17.31
N ASN A 261 6.08 20.53 -16.25
CA ASN A 261 6.22 21.80 -15.55
C ASN A 261 7.61 21.94 -14.89
N ILE A 262 8.11 20.85 -14.27
CA ILE A 262 9.46 20.80 -13.70
C ILE A 262 10.53 20.99 -14.78
N ASP A 263 10.42 20.33 -15.93
CA ASP A 263 11.35 20.51 -17.06
C ASP A 263 11.36 21.95 -17.56
N THR A 264 10.20 22.61 -17.60
CA THR A 264 10.12 24.02 -17.97
C THR A 264 10.83 24.91 -16.94
N LEU A 265 10.67 24.65 -15.64
CA LEU A 265 11.36 25.40 -14.59
C LEU A 265 12.88 25.21 -14.66
N LEU A 266 13.34 23.98 -14.86
CA LEU A 266 14.76 23.65 -14.98
C LEU A 266 15.39 24.27 -16.24
N SER A 267 14.64 24.37 -17.35
CA SER A 267 15.14 25.00 -18.59
C SER A 267 15.22 26.53 -18.49
N THR A 268 14.30 27.16 -17.74
CA THR A 268 14.37 28.60 -17.51
C THR A 268 15.53 29.02 -16.62
N ASP A 269 15.92 28.18 -15.66
CA ASP A 269 17.09 28.44 -14.81
C ASP A 269 18.41 28.33 -15.62
N THR A 270 18.47 27.47 -16.64
CA THR A 270 19.65 27.38 -17.54
C THR A 270 19.72 28.53 -18.57
N THR A 271 18.60 29.15 -18.87
CA THR A 271 18.57 30.27 -19.82
C THR A 271 18.80 31.66 -19.16
N ALA A 272 18.81 31.71 -17.83
CA ALA A 272 19.13 32.96 -17.11
C ALA A 272 20.58 33.46 -17.32
N ASP A 273 21.46 32.64 -17.87
CA ASP A 273 22.84 33.00 -18.23
C ASP A 273 23.00 33.45 -19.69
N VAL A 274 21.92 33.58 -20.45
CA VAL A 274 21.97 34.31 -21.70
C VAL A 274 21.96 35.80 -21.38
N SER A 275 23.11 36.23 -20.86
CA SER A 275 23.44 37.62 -20.72
C SER A 275 23.22 38.32 -22.07
N SER A 276 22.38 39.33 -21.98
CA SER A 276 22.45 40.48 -22.79
C SER A 276 22.30 40.32 -24.31
N TYR A 277 21.10 40.51 -24.74
CA TYR A 277 20.85 41.20 -26.00
C TYR A 277 21.37 42.65 -25.98
N SER A 278 22.55 42.87 -25.49
CA SER A 278 23.26 44.10 -25.69
C SER A 278 23.88 44.20 -27.10
N ALA A 279 23.75 43.12 -27.90
CA ALA A 279 24.26 43.08 -29.26
C ALA A 279 23.35 43.80 -30.29
N TYR A 280 22.11 44.13 -29.94
CA TYR A 280 21.20 44.82 -30.87
C TYR A 280 21.23 46.33 -30.82
N ASN A 281 21.98 46.95 -29.90
CA ASN A 281 22.19 48.37 -29.82
C ASN A 281 23.66 48.66 -29.55
N ASN A 282 24.53 48.39 -30.51
CA ASN A 282 25.88 48.88 -30.46
C ASN A 282 25.82 50.37 -30.84
N PRO A 283 26.31 51.32 -29.98
CA PRO A 283 26.31 52.76 -30.29
C PRO A 283 27.06 53.08 -31.58
N ASP A 284 27.86 52.17 -32.10
CA ASP A 284 28.62 52.35 -33.34
C ASP A 284 27.93 51.78 -34.61
N ASP A 285 26.72 51.24 -34.47
CA ASP A 285 25.93 50.77 -35.63
C ASP A 285 25.40 52.00 -36.41
N LYS A 286 26.00 52.21 -37.55
CA LYS A 286 25.52 53.26 -38.50
C LYS A 286 24.17 52.84 -39.08
N ILE A 287 23.11 53.54 -38.74
CA ILE A 287 21.81 53.47 -39.42
C ILE A 287 21.99 53.97 -40.83
N ILE A 288 22.08 53.09 -41.81
CA ILE A 288 22.02 53.42 -43.23
C ILE A 288 20.55 53.57 -43.60
N MET A 289 20.01 54.80 -43.62
CA MET A 289 18.75 55.06 -44.31
C MET A 289 19.01 55.03 -45.82
N LEU A 290 18.46 54.04 -46.51
CA LEU A 290 18.39 54.02 -47.96
C LEU A 290 17.26 54.96 -48.39
N PRO A 291 17.47 55.79 -49.49
CA PRO A 291 16.51 56.77 -49.98
C PRO A 291 15.24 56.12 -50.54
#